data_0ccf62f97ca5c56c4432fa96020e0ecf
#
_entry.id   0ccf62f97ca5c56c4432fa96020e0ecf
#
_cell.length_a   1.000
_cell.length_b   1.000
_cell.length_c   1.000
_cell.angle_alpha   90.00
_cell.angle_beta   90.00
_cell.angle_gamma   90.00
#
_symmetry.space_group_name_H-M   'P 1'
#
loop_
_entity.id
_entity.type
_entity.pdbx_description
1 polymer ?
#
loop_
_entity_poly.entity_id
_entity_poly.type
_entity_poly.pdbx_seq_one_letter_code
_entity_poly.pdbx_strand_id
1 'polypeptide(L)'
;MGIAFSQDLTPKYSNEFLSIGVGARALGMGGAQVGAARDVTSAYWNPAALTGVQHKYEFSLMHAEYFAGIAQYDYLGFSTAVGSQNQIAVSLIRFGVDDIPDTRFLYDANGALNYNNIQFFNAADYALLLSFGRDVSDKIKLGANAKMIHRNVGKFAQAWGFGLDLGGIYIQNRMTVGLMLRDITTTYNAWTHDADLVREVYAQTNNEVPINSVEITLPKAIASIAYDWKIGESFNLLTAL
;
A
#
# COMPACT_ATOMS: atom_id res chain seq x y z
N MET A 1 6.11 -22.89 -36.84
CA MET A 1 5.75 -21.47 -36.88
C MET A 1 5.20 -21.13 -35.50
N GLY A 2 6.03 -20.65 -34.56
CA GLY A 2 5.65 -20.35 -33.19
C GLY A 2 5.06 -18.94 -33.16
N ILE A 3 3.80 -18.84 -32.73
CA ILE A 3 3.17 -17.55 -32.44
C ILE A 3 3.69 -17.11 -31.07
N ALA A 4 4.64 -16.17 -31.06
CA ALA A 4 5.01 -15.47 -29.86
C ALA A 4 3.88 -14.51 -29.50
N PHE A 5 3.10 -14.83 -28.46
CA PHE A 5 2.26 -13.85 -27.82
C PHE A 5 3.19 -12.90 -27.04
N SER A 6 3.52 -11.77 -27.66
CA SER A 6 4.02 -10.61 -26.92
C SER A 6 2.84 -10.10 -26.08
N GLN A 7 2.72 -10.51 -24.84
CA GLN A 7 1.95 -9.75 -23.88
C GLN A 7 2.74 -8.46 -23.69
N ASP A 8 2.16 -7.34 -24.13
CA ASP A 8 2.64 -6.01 -23.77
C ASP A 8 2.49 -5.86 -22.25
N LEU A 9 3.51 -6.30 -21.52
CA LEU A 9 3.68 -6.06 -20.10
C LEU A 9 4.12 -4.59 -19.91
N THR A 10 3.29 -3.68 -20.38
CA THR A 10 3.48 -2.27 -20.02
C THR A 10 3.28 -2.20 -18.51
N PRO A 11 4.30 -1.77 -17.72
CA PRO A 11 4.13 -1.62 -16.29
C PRO A 11 2.99 -0.64 -16.04
N LYS A 12 1.82 -1.15 -15.67
CA LYS A 12 0.75 -0.29 -15.18
C LYS A 12 1.12 0.11 -13.76
N TYR A 13 0.87 1.36 -13.40
CA TYR A 13 1.03 1.88 -12.04
C TYR A 13 -0.02 1.22 -11.13
N SER A 14 0.21 -0.04 -10.80
CA SER A 14 -0.67 -0.84 -9.95
C SER A 14 -0.26 -0.68 -8.50
N ASN A 15 -1.23 -0.56 -7.58
CA ASN A 15 -1.02 -0.47 -6.14
C ASN A 15 -0.24 0.78 -5.65
N GLU A 16 -0.28 1.89 -6.39
CA GLU A 16 0.42 3.13 -6.01
C GLU A 16 -0.08 3.74 -4.68
N PHE A 17 -1.30 3.41 -4.22
CA PHE A 17 -1.76 3.78 -2.90
C PHE A 17 -0.86 3.23 -1.77
N LEU A 18 -0.15 2.12 -2.01
CA LEU A 18 0.87 1.58 -1.12
C LEU A 18 2.22 2.33 -1.18
N SER A 19 2.35 3.34 -2.02
CA SER A 19 3.55 4.18 -2.10
C SER A 19 3.40 5.51 -1.36
N ILE A 20 2.20 5.85 -0.89
CA ILE A 20 1.90 7.11 -0.18
C ILE A 20 2.70 7.22 1.13
N GLY A 21 2.78 6.12 1.89
CA GLY A 21 3.47 6.09 3.18
C GLY A 21 2.53 6.21 4.39
N VAL A 22 2.95 5.67 5.52
CA VAL A 22 2.20 5.67 6.78
C VAL A 22 3.00 6.28 7.91
N GLY A 23 2.31 7.00 8.81
CA GLY A 23 2.87 7.64 9.99
C GLY A 23 3.33 9.07 9.74
N ALA A 24 2.86 10.01 10.57
CA ALA A 24 3.17 11.44 10.45
C ALA A 24 4.68 11.73 10.52
N ARG A 25 5.41 11.01 11.39
CA ARG A 25 6.88 11.11 11.48
C ARG A 25 7.54 10.70 10.16
N ALA A 26 7.09 9.61 9.56
CA ALA A 26 7.63 9.10 8.32
C ALA A 26 7.42 10.09 7.17
N LEU A 27 6.21 10.64 7.06
CA LEU A 27 5.90 11.67 6.06
C LEU A 27 6.74 12.94 6.28
N GLY A 28 6.93 13.38 7.53
CA GLY A 28 7.79 14.50 7.87
C GLY A 28 9.28 14.27 7.57
N MET A 29 9.73 13.01 7.52
CA MET A 29 11.10 12.62 7.14
C MET A 29 11.24 12.24 5.66
N GLY A 30 10.26 12.59 4.81
CA GLY A 30 10.29 12.27 3.38
C GLY A 30 10.25 10.76 3.07
N GLY A 31 9.73 9.94 3.98
CA GLY A 31 9.65 8.47 3.80
C GLY A 31 10.95 7.71 4.11
N ALA A 32 11.98 8.36 4.64
CA ALA A 32 13.27 7.72 4.97
C ALA A 32 13.15 6.84 6.24
N GLN A 33 12.35 5.76 6.16
CA GLN A 33 11.97 4.94 7.31
C GLN A 33 12.46 3.48 7.24
N VAL A 34 12.92 3.00 6.10
CA VAL A 34 13.28 1.57 5.89
C VAL A 34 14.33 1.08 6.90
N GLY A 35 15.27 1.96 7.32
CA GLY A 35 16.24 1.69 8.38
C GLY A 35 15.94 2.40 9.70
N ALA A 36 14.95 3.31 9.74
CA ALA A 36 14.72 4.24 10.85
C ALA A 36 13.45 3.97 11.66
N ALA A 37 12.48 3.22 11.13
CA ALA A 37 11.24 2.91 11.83
C ALA A 37 11.51 2.06 13.08
N ARG A 38 10.82 2.37 14.18
CA ARG A 38 10.97 1.74 15.50
C ARG A 38 9.63 1.51 16.21
N ASP A 39 8.54 1.57 15.48
CA ASP A 39 7.17 1.44 15.97
C ASP A 39 6.37 0.46 15.07
N VAL A 40 5.09 0.30 15.34
CA VAL A 40 4.22 -0.62 14.59
C VAL A 40 4.15 -0.31 13.09
N THR A 41 4.45 0.95 12.66
CA THR A 41 4.52 1.30 11.23
C THR A 41 5.70 0.64 10.52
N SER A 42 6.64 0.04 11.26
CA SER A 42 7.70 -0.82 10.72
C SER A 42 7.13 -1.96 9.87
N ALA A 43 5.93 -2.48 10.20
CA ALA A 43 5.25 -3.49 9.39
C ALA A 43 5.12 -3.06 7.92
N TYR A 44 4.84 -1.78 7.68
CA TYR A 44 4.73 -1.22 6.35
C TYR A 44 6.09 -0.84 5.75
N TRP A 45 6.98 -0.21 6.53
CA TRP A 45 8.24 0.33 6.02
C TRP A 45 9.31 -0.73 5.82
N ASN A 46 9.49 -1.61 6.82
CA ASN A 46 10.43 -2.72 6.80
C ASN A 46 10.08 -3.70 7.94
N PRO A 47 9.50 -4.86 7.65
CA PRO A 47 9.07 -5.81 8.69
C PRO A 47 10.21 -6.32 9.58
N ALA A 48 11.47 -6.26 9.11
CA ALA A 48 12.63 -6.57 9.95
C ALA A 48 12.79 -5.59 11.13
N ALA A 49 12.29 -4.35 11.00
CA ALA A 49 12.35 -3.33 12.05
C ALA A 49 11.31 -3.54 13.16
N LEU A 50 10.32 -4.41 12.97
CA LEU A 50 9.30 -4.72 13.98
C LEU A 50 9.90 -5.17 15.31
N THR A 51 11.00 -5.92 15.30
CA THR A 51 11.67 -6.34 16.54
C THR A 51 12.32 -5.20 17.31
N GLY A 52 12.34 -3.98 16.76
CA GLY A 52 12.73 -2.76 17.43
C GLY A 52 11.61 -2.07 18.22
N VAL A 53 10.38 -2.57 18.12
CA VAL A 53 9.23 -2.10 18.91
C VAL A 53 9.47 -2.41 20.39
N GLN A 54 9.36 -1.39 21.24
CA GLN A 54 9.74 -1.51 22.65
C GLN A 54 8.62 -2.08 23.53
N HIS A 55 7.37 -1.92 23.11
CA HIS A 55 6.20 -2.35 23.88
C HIS A 55 5.72 -3.73 23.44
N LYS A 56 5.24 -4.51 24.41
CA LYS A 56 4.68 -5.83 24.13
C LYS A 56 3.49 -5.75 23.16
N TYR A 57 2.68 -4.72 23.31
CA TYR A 57 1.55 -4.41 22.44
C TYR A 57 1.70 -2.97 21.98
N GLU A 58 1.58 -2.74 20.69
CA GLU A 58 1.58 -1.40 20.13
C GLU A 58 0.49 -1.28 19.08
N PHE A 59 -0.17 -0.13 19.09
CA PHE A 59 -1.29 0.18 18.23
C PHE A 59 -1.11 1.56 17.61
N SER A 60 -1.42 1.71 16.33
CA SER A 60 -1.35 2.98 15.62
C SER A 60 -2.55 3.17 14.73
N LEU A 61 -3.04 4.41 14.70
CA LEU A 61 -4.08 4.89 13.81
C LEU A 61 -3.57 6.12 13.07
N MET A 62 -3.87 6.21 11.79
CA MET A 62 -3.64 7.41 10.98
C MET A 62 -4.84 7.65 10.09
N HIS A 63 -5.25 8.90 9.99
CA HIS A 63 -6.16 9.41 8.99
C HIS A 63 -5.50 10.59 8.29
N ALA A 64 -5.55 10.63 6.97
CA ALA A 64 -5.06 11.73 6.17
C ALA A 64 -6.01 12.02 5.02
N GLU A 65 -6.26 13.30 4.80
CA GLU A 65 -7.06 13.79 3.67
C GLU A 65 -6.15 14.33 2.57
N TYR A 66 -6.45 13.95 1.34
CA TYR A 66 -5.75 14.40 0.15
C TYR A 66 -6.71 15.17 -0.77
N PHE A 67 -6.15 16.09 -1.57
CA PHE A 67 -6.91 16.86 -2.55
C PHE A 67 -8.14 17.59 -1.96
N ALA A 68 -7.91 18.31 -0.85
CA ALA A 68 -8.95 19.04 -0.11
C ALA A 68 -10.12 18.14 0.37
N GLY A 69 -9.81 16.93 0.85
CA GLY A 69 -10.80 15.99 1.41
C GLY A 69 -11.48 15.09 0.38
N ILE A 70 -11.10 15.16 -0.90
CA ILE A 70 -11.67 14.28 -1.94
C ILE A 70 -11.25 12.84 -1.73
N ALA A 71 -9.99 12.61 -1.35
CA ALA A 71 -9.48 11.27 -1.08
C ALA A 71 -9.04 11.12 0.39
N GLN A 72 -9.37 9.99 1.00
CA GLN A 72 -9.00 9.64 2.37
C GLN A 72 -8.01 8.49 2.35
N TYR A 73 -7.00 8.59 3.23
CA TYR A 73 -6.01 7.55 3.45
C TYR A 73 -5.96 7.18 4.93
N ASP A 74 -6.36 5.97 5.22
CA ASP A 74 -6.47 5.45 6.59
C ASP A 74 -5.47 4.32 6.80
N TYR A 75 -4.86 4.29 7.96
CA TYR A 75 -3.99 3.21 8.43
C TYR A 75 -4.37 2.78 9.82
N LEU A 76 -4.42 1.47 10.02
CA LEU A 76 -4.55 0.81 11.30
C LEU A 76 -3.42 -0.20 11.43
N GLY A 77 -2.65 -0.16 12.50
CA GLY A 77 -1.58 -1.11 12.79
C GLY A 77 -1.67 -1.63 14.22
N PHE A 78 -1.43 -2.92 14.38
CA PHE A 78 -1.27 -3.59 15.68
C PHE A 78 -0.06 -4.51 15.63
N SER A 79 0.77 -4.49 16.66
CA SER A 79 1.90 -5.40 16.78
C SER A 79 1.99 -6.01 18.19
N THR A 80 2.54 -7.22 18.25
CA THR A 80 2.81 -7.90 19.51
C THR A 80 4.05 -8.78 19.42
N ALA A 81 4.79 -8.83 20.54
CA ALA A 81 5.94 -9.71 20.67
C ALA A 81 5.50 -11.20 20.82
N VAL A 82 6.22 -12.08 20.14
CA VAL A 82 6.04 -13.54 20.22
C VAL A 82 7.36 -14.17 20.66
N GLY A 83 7.48 -14.47 21.94
CA GLY A 83 8.75 -14.85 22.54
C GLY A 83 9.71 -13.68 22.68
N SER A 84 11.02 -13.96 22.72
CA SER A 84 12.06 -12.94 22.98
C SER A 84 12.69 -12.36 21.70
N GLN A 85 12.49 -13.00 20.56
CA GLN A 85 13.20 -12.64 19.32
C GLN A 85 12.25 -12.37 18.15
N ASN A 86 10.95 -12.55 18.33
CA ASN A 86 10.01 -12.44 17.22
C ASN A 86 8.92 -11.39 17.53
N GLN A 87 8.50 -10.70 16.49
CA GLN A 87 7.40 -9.76 16.52
C GLN A 87 6.47 -10.03 15.34
N ILE A 88 5.18 -9.96 15.59
CA ILE A 88 4.16 -10.04 14.54
C ILE A 88 3.37 -8.74 14.51
N ALA A 89 2.85 -8.41 13.34
CA ALA A 89 1.96 -7.28 13.20
C ALA A 89 0.87 -7.55 12.16
N VAL A 90 -0.24 -6.85 12.32
CA VAL A 90 -1.32 -6.77 11.34
C VAL A 90 -1.52 -5.30 11.03
N SER A 91 -1.55 -4.97 9.75
CA SER A 91 -1.83 -3.60 9.30
C SER A 91 -2.93 -3.60 8.25
N LEU A 92 -3.84 -2.66 8.35
CA LEU A 92 -4.89 -2.39 7.38
C LEU A 92 -4.69 -0.98 6.83
N ILE A 93 -4.71 -0.87 5.51
CA ILE A 93 -4.61 0.39 4.77
C ILE A 93 -5.87 0.52 3.93
N ARG A 94 -6.49 1.70 3.93
CA ARG A 94 -7.57 2.07 3.02
C ARG A 94 -7.19 3.37 2.32
N PHE A 95 -7.38 3.42 1.02
CA PHE A 95 -7.39 4.64 0.23
C PHE A 95 -8.71 4.71 -0.49
N GLY A 96 -9.50 5.76 -0.26
CA GLY A 96 -10.86 5.84 -0.78
C GLY A 96 -11.19 7.23 -1.31
N VAL A 97 -12.11 7.24 -2.27
CA VAL A 97 -12.79 8.42 -2.79
C VAL A 97 -14.28 8.15 -2.73
N ASP A 98 -15.00 8.99 -2.02
CA ASP A 98 -16.43 8.88 -1.86
C ASP A 98 -17.15 9.87 -2.79
N ASP A 99 -18.45 9.68 -2.98
CA ASP A 99 -19.35 10.58 -3.72
C ASP A 99 -18.91 10.89 -5.16
N ILE A 100 -18.39 9.87 -5.87
CA ILE A 100 -18.03 10.00 -7.29
C ILE A 100 -19.33 10.05 -8.12
N PRO A 101 -19.55 11.12 -8.94
CA PRO A 101 -20.78 11.25 -9.70
C PRO A 101 -20.83 10.26 -10.88
N ASP A 102 -21.86 9.46 -10.93
CA ASP A 102 -22.20 8.61 -12.07
C ASP A 102 -23.15 9.36 -13.01
N THR A 103 -22.64 9.78 -14.14
CA THR A 103 -23.36 10.60 -15.13
C THR A 103 -23.94 9.80 -16.29
N ARG A 104 -23.98 8.46 -16.21
CA ARG A 104 -24.51 7.61 -17.29
C ARG A 104 -25.96 7.90 -17.65
N PHE A 105 -26.74 8.40 -16.68
CA PHE A 105 -28.15 8.73 -16.86
C PHE A 105 -28.43 10.23 -16.86
N LEU A 106 -27.41 11.05 -17.16
CA LEU A 106 -27.49 12.51 -17.12
C LEU A 106 -28.54 13.07 -18.09
N TYR A 107 -28.78 12.41 -19.21
CA TYR A 107 -29.80 12.78 -20.18
C TYR A 107 -31.10 12.02 -19.93
N ASP A 108 -32.22 12.71 -19.99
CA ASP A 108 -33.54 12.10 -19.95
C ASP A 108 -33.94 11.46 -21.28
N ALA A 109 -35.11 10.82 -21.33
CA ALA A 109 -35.62 10.16 -22.53
C ALA A 109 -35.83 11.13 -23.71
N ASN A 110 -35.90 12.44 -23.51
CA ASN A 110 -36.05 13.46 -24.52
C ASN A 110 -34.71 14.05 -24.97
N GLY A 111 -33.60 13.59 -24.38
CA GLY A 111 -32.25 14.11 -24.62
C GLY A 111 -31.94 15.42 -23.91
N ALA A 112 -32.75 15.85 -22.95
CA ALA A 112 -32.50 17.02 -22.12
C ALA A 112 -31.62 16.63 -20.90
N LEU A 113 -30.75 17.57 -20.48
CA LEU A 113 -29.94 17.41 -19.28
C LEU A 113 -30.83 17.41 -18.03
N ASN A 114 -30.67 16.38 -17.20
CA ASN A 114 -31.34 16.24 -15.93
C ASN A 114 -30.36 15.87 -14.82
N TYR A 115 -29.88 16.84 -14.08
CA TYR A 115 -28.92 16.65 -12.99
C TYR A 115 -29.49 15.80 -11.83
N ASN A 116 -30.80 15.66 -11.69
CA ASN A 116 -31.41 14.80 -10.68
C ASN A 116 -31.17 13.30 -10.94
N ASN A 117 -30.75 12.94 -12.16
CA ASN A 117 -30.43 11.57 -12.53
C ASN A 117 -28.99 11.17 -12.15
N ILE A 118 -28.18 12.10 -11.65
CA ILE A 118 -26.84 11.80 -11.17
C ILE A 118 -26.94 10.88 -9.95
N GLN A 119 -26.33 9.71 -10.06
CA GLN A 119 -26.11 8.80 -8.94
C GLN A 119 -24.67 8.95 -8.44
N PHE A 120 -24.41 8.50 -7.23
CA PHE A 120 -23.07 8.56 -6.66
C PHE A 120 -22.59 7.17 -6.31
N PHE A 121 -21.30 6.93 -6.44
CA PHE A 121 -20.64 5.69 -6.02
C PHE A 121 -19.32 6.01 -5.35
N ASN A 122 -18.75 5.02 -4.67
CA ASN A 122 -17.48 5.13 -3.96
C ASN A 122 -16.46 4.20 -4.60
N ALA A 123 -15.19 4.59 -4.59
CA ALA A 123 -14.07 3.76 -4.98
C ALA A 123 -13.10 3.64 -3.81
N ALA A 124 -12.61 2.43 -3.53
CA ALA A 124 -11.65 2.24 -2.45
C ALA A 124 -10.70 1.09 -2.73
N ASP A 125 -9.44 1.30 -2.36
CA ASP A 125 -8.37 0.31 -2.36
C ASP A 125 -8.04 -0.05 -0.90
N TYR A 126 -7.97 -1.34 -0.61
CA TYR A 126 -7.64 -1.88 0.69
C TYR A 126 -6.41 -2.76 0.61
N ALA A 127 -5.56 -2.71 1.63
CA ALA A 127 -4.46 -3.65 1.78
C ALA A 127 -4.40 -4.15 3.23
N LEU A 128 -4.38 -5.48 3.39
CA LEU A 128 -4.09 -6.15 4.64
C LEU A 128 -2.66 -6.69 4.57
N LEU A 129 -1.82 -6.30 5.53
CA LEU A 129 -0.46 -6.81 5.68
C LEU A 129 -0.40 -7.68 6.94
N LEU A 130 0.08 -8.90 6.77
CA LEU A 130 0.47 -9.78 7.87
C LEU A 130 1.99 -9.81 7.91
N SER A 131 2.56 -9.30 9.00
CA SER A 131 3.98 -9.03 9.12
C SER A 131 4.62 -9.89 10.20
N PHE A 132 5.83 -10.35 9.91
CA PHE A 132 6.66 -11.09 10.84
C PHE A 132 8.08 -10.51 10.82
N GLY A 133 8.63 -10.23 12.01
CA GLY A 133 10.01 -9.80 12.21
C GLY A 133 10.73 -10.71 13.18
N ARG A 134 12.02 -10.94 12.95
CA ARG A 134 12.87 -11.79 13.80
C ARG A 134 14.26 -11.20 13.97
N ASP A 135 14.73 -11.19 15.20
CA ASP A 135 16.14 -10.98 15.54
C ASP A 135 16.91 -12.28 15.30
N VAL A 136 17.74 -12.29 14.26
CA VAL A 136 18.61 -13.45 13.93
C VAL A 136 19.87 -13.40 14.78
N SER A 137 20.36 -12.17 15.04
CA SER A 137 21.46 -11.87 15.97
C SER A 137 21.32 -10.43 16.47
N ASP A 138 22.20 -10.01 17.39
CA ASP A 138 22.23 -8.62 17.88
C ASP A 138 22.41 -7.58 16.75
N LYS A 139 22.95 -7.98 15.62
CA LYS A 139 23.24 -7.09 14.48
C LYS A 139 22.33 -7.30 13.27
N ILE A 140 21.69 -8.46 13.17
CA ILE A 140 20.94 -8.83 11.96
C ILE A 140 19.49 -9.14 12.34
N LYS A 141 18.59 -8.42 11.68
CA LYS A 141 17.15 -8.61 11.78
C LYS A 141 16.58 -8.91 10.38
N LEU A 142 15.65 -9.84 10.31
CA LEU A 142 14.95 -10.21 9.09
C LEU A 142 13.44 -10.10 9.31
N GLY A 143 12.72 -9.87 8.23
CA GLY A 143 11.27 -9.81 8.29
C GLY A 143 10.62 -10.09 6.94
N ALA A 144 9.33 -10.39 6.99
CA ALA A 144 8.52 -10.65 5.81
C ALA A 144 7.10 -10.12 6.00
N ASN A 145 6.47 -9.71 4.89
CA ASN A 145 5.04 -9.41 4.82
C ASN A 145 4.37 -10.34 3.82
N ALA A 146 3.17 -10.80 4.19
CA ALA A 146 2.18 -11.28 3.23
C ALA A 146 1.13 -10.18 3.06
N LYS A 147 0.86 -9.81 1.79
CA LYS A 147 -0.11 -8.76 1.43
C LYS A 147 -1.32 -9.36 0.74
N MET A 148 -2.50 -8.93 1.15
CA MET A 148 -3.74 -9.14 0.44
C MET A 148 -4.33 -7.78 0.08
N ILE A 149 -4.65 -7.61 -1.20
CA ILE A 149 -5.15 -6.35 -1.75
C ILE A 149 -6.57 -6.59 -2.25
N HIS A 150 -7.47 -5.68 -1.93
CA HIS A 150 -8.81 -5.64 -2.47
C HIS A 150 -9.09 -4.25 -2.99
N ARG A 151 -9.52 -4.16 -4.25
CA ARG A 151 -9.83 -2.90 -4.91
C ARG A 151 -11.28 -2.94 -5.37
N ASN A 152 -12.00 -1.84 -5.17
CA ASN A 152 -13.39 -1.73 -5.53
C ASN A 152 -13.65 -0.38 -6.22
N VAL A 153 -14.39 -0.41 -7.32
CA VAL A 153 -14.84 0.78 -8.05
C VAL A 153 -16.35 0.69 -8.19
N GLY A 154 -17.06 1.04 -7.13
CA GLY A 154 -18.51 0.97 -7.06
C GLY A 154 -19.05 -0.42 -7.44
N LYS A 155 -19.98 -0.43 -8.40
CA LYS A 155 -20.54 -1.67 -8.99
C LYS A 155 -19.82 -2.09 -10.26
N PHE A 156 -18.87 -1.30 -10.76
CA PHE A 156 -18.29 -1.46 -12.09
C PHE A 156 -17.18 -2.49 -12.16
N ALA A 157 -16.32 -2.51 -11.12
CA ALA A 157 -15.15 -3.38 -11.10
C ALA A 157 -14.69 -3.67 -9.70
N GLN A 158 -14.08 -4.83 -9.52
CA GLN A 158 -13.34 -5.18 -8.30
C GLN A 158 -12.10 -6.00 -8.65
N ALA A 159 -11.10 -5.93 -7.78
CA ALA A 159 -9.91 -6.75 -7.93
C ALA A 159 -9.47 -7.36 -6.61
N TRP A 160 -8.85 -8.53 -6.71
CA TRP A 160 -8.12 -9.17 -5.62
C TRP A 160 -6.66 -9.36 -6.01
N GLY A 161 -5.77 -9.08 -5.09
CA GLY A 161 -4.34 -9.19 -5.30
C GLY A 161 -3.62 -9.78 -4.09
N PHE A 162 -2.46 -10.40 -4.38
CA PHE A 162 -1.59 -10.99 -3.36
C PHE A 162 -0.14 -10.69 -3.70
N GLY A 163 0.67 -10.50 -2.67
CA GLY A 163 2.09 -10.25 -2.81
C GLY A 163 2.86 -10.53 -1.54
N LEU A 164 4.18 -10.65 -1.68
CA LEU A 164 5.10 -10.84 -0.59
C LEU A 164 6.18 -9.76 -0.61
N ASP A 165 6.61 -9.37 0.59
CA ASP A 165 7.76 -8.48 0.79
C ASP A 165 8.77 -9.13 1.72
N LEU A 166 10.05 -8.77 1.57
CA LEU A 166 11.13 -9.15 2.47
C LEU A 166 11.86 -7.93 2.97
N GLY A 167 12.21 -7.94 4.24
CA GLY A 167 12.97 -6.90 4.90
C GLY A 167 14.22 -7.44 5.57
N GLY A 168 15.27 -6.63 5.58
CA GLY A 168 16.50 -6.89 6.30
C GLY A 168 17.02 -5.61 6.97
N ILE A 169 17.59 -5.77 8.17
CA ILE A 169 18.29 -4.69 8.88
C ILE A 169 19.63 -5.23 9.35
N TYR A 170 20.66 -4.41 9.17
CA TYR A 170 21.97 -4.61 9.75
C TYR A 170 22.32 -3.43 10.64
N ILE A 171 22.68 -3.71 11.89
CA ILE A 171 23.03 -2.71 12.91
C ILE A 171 24.51 -2.80 13.23
N GLN A 172 25.23 -1.69 13.10
CA GLN A 172 26.63 -1.57 13.52
C GLN A 172 26.82 -0.29 14.34
N ASN A 173 26.99 -0.46 15.63
CA ASN A 173 27.09 0.65 16.59
C ASN A 173 25.84 1.57 16.52
N ARG A 174 26.00 2.77 15.96
CA ARG A 174 24.95 3.78 15.81
C ARG A 174 24.38 3.85 14.38
N MET A 175 24.92 3.03 13.50
CA MET A 175 24.47 2.97 12.11
C MET A 175 23.51 1.80 11.92
N THR A 176 22.42 2.05 11.25
CA THR A 176 21.45 1.04 10.80
C THR A 176 21.36 1.09 9.29
N VAL A 177 21.61 -0.03 8.65
CA VAL A 177 21.38 -0.22 7.21
C VAL A 177 20.11 -1.04 7.04
N GLY A 178 19.15 -0.51 6.31
CA GLY A 178 17.89 -1.18 5.98
C GLY A 178 17.84 -1.54 4.50
N LEU A 179 17.32 -2.72 4.21
CA LEU A 179 16.95 -3.16 2.86
C LEU A 179 15.51 -3.67 2.88
N MET A 180 14.71 -3.18 1.96
CA MET A 180 13.32 -3.62 1.75
C MET A 180 13.15 -4.05 0.30
N LEU A 181 12.73 -5.28 0.09
CA LEU A 181 12.34 -5.82 -1.20
C LEU A 181 10.82 -5.93 -1.22
N ARG A 182 10.16 -5.02 -1.92
CA ARG A 182 8.70 -5.02 -2.07
C ARG A 182 8.29 -5.81 -3.31
N ASP A 183 7.13 -6.45 -3.22
CA ASP A 183 6.48 -7.12 -4.33
C ASP A 183 7.37 -8.20 -4.99
N ILE A 184 8.14 -8.96 -4.19
CA ILE A 184 9.11 -9.95 -4.69
C ILE A 184 8.48 -11.06 -5.54
N THR A 185 7.20 -11.33 -5.33
CA THR A 185 6.41 -12.31 -6.10
C THR A 185 5.70 -11.68 -7.29
N THR A 186 6.01 -10.40 -7.63
CA THR A 186 5.25 -9.65 -8.63
C THR A 186 3.77 -9.59 -8.22
N THR A 187 3.46 -8.71 -7.26
CA THR A 187 2.08 -8.58 -6.75
C THR A 187 1.11 -8.35 -7.90
N TYR A 188 0.13 -9.24 -8.02
CA TYR A 188 -0.88 -9.16 -9.06
C TYR A 188 -2.22 -8.69 -8.50
N ASN A 189 -3.04 -8.06 -9.34
CA ASN A 189 -4.45 -7.76 -9.10
C ASN A 189 -5.28 -8.35 -10.22
N ALA A 190 -6.13 -9.30 -9.89
CA ALA A 190 -7.07 -9.90 -10.83
C ALA A 190 -8.36 -9.10 -10.82
N TRP A 191 -8.62 -8.37 -11.90
CA TRP A 191 -9.81 -7.53 -12.09
C TRP A 191 -10.97 -8.32 -12.66
N THR A 192 -12.14 -8.13 -12.06
CA THR A 192 -13.43 -8.56 -12.58
C THR A 192 -14.27 -7.31 -12.85
N HIS A 193 -14.78 -7.18 -14.08
CA HIS A 193 -15.59 -6.05 -14.52
C HIS A 193 -17.04 -6.48 -14.74
N ASP A 194 -17.99 -5.63 -14.34
CA ASP A 194 -19.39 -5.79 -14.72
C ASP A 194 -19.62 -5.11 -16.08
N ALA A 195 -19.38 -5.88 -17.14
CA ALA A 195 -19.49 -5.39 -18.51
C ALA A 195 -20.93 -4.99 -18.89
N ASP A 196 -21.93 -5.58 -18.25
CA ASP A 196 -23.34 -5.32 -18.58
C ASP A 196 -23.76 -3.91 -18.13
N LEU A 197 -23.21 -3.42 -17.02
CA LEU A 197 -23.48 -2.08 -16.51
C LEU A 197 -22.97 -0.94 -17.41
N VAL A 198 -21.96 -1.20 -18.23
CA VAL A 198 -21.33 -0.16 -19.07
C VAL A 198 -21.54 -0.36 -20.56
N ARG A 199 -22.06 -1.52 -20.97
CA ARG A 199 -22.18 -1.92 -22.39
C ARG A 199 -22.93 -0.89 -23.24
N GLU A 200 -24.07 -0.40 -22.75
CA GLU A 200 -24.90 0.53 -23.49
C GLU A 200 -24.20 1.87 -23.74
N VAL A 201 -23.57 2.42 -22.69
CA VAL A 201 -22.85 3.69 -22.77
C VAL A 201 -21.58 3.56 -23.63
N TYR A 202 -20.87 2.44 -23.51
CA TYR A 202 -19.65 2.20 -24.28
C TYR A 202 -19.95 2.00 -25.77
N ALA A 203 -21.07 1.36 -26.09
CA ALA A 203 -21.53 1.25 -27.46
C ALA A 203 -21.84 2.62 -28.10
N GLN A 204 -22.39 3.58 -27.33
CA GLN A 204 -22.70 4.92 -27.80
C GLN A 204 -21.43 5.79 -27.97
N THR A 205 -20.40 5.52 -27.22
CA THR A 205 -19.15 6.31 -27.19
C THR A 205 -18.00 5.66 -27.97
N ASN A 206 -18.25 4.55 -28.68
CA ASN A 206 -17.24 3.75 -29.38
C ASN A 206 -16.08 3.28 -28.49
N ASN A 207 -16.32 3.13 -27.20
CA ASN A 207 -15.35 2.55 -26.28
C ASN A 207 -15.45 1.03 -26.29
N GLU A 208 -14.32 0.37 -26.06
CA GLU A 208 -14.29 -1.08 -25.87
C GLU A 208 -14.86 -1.45 -24.50
N VAL A 209 -15.74 -2.45 -24.47
CA VAL A 209 -16.29 -2.99 -23.22
C VAL A 209 -15.16 -3.61 -22.42
N PRO A 210 -14.98 -3.23 -21.14
CA PRO A 210 -13.88 -3.75 -20.34
C PRO A 210 -13.99 -5.26 -20.14
N ILE A 211 -12.86 -5.93 -20.26
CA ILE A 211 -12.74 -7.37 -20.01
C ILE A 211 -11.97 -7.61 -18.71
N ASN A 212 -12.15 -8.79 -18.13
CA ASN A 212 -11.36 -9.20 -16.98
C ASN A 212 -9.88 -9.20 -17.34
N SER A 213 -9.06 -8.65 -16.46
CA SER A 213 -7.64 -8.42 -16.70
C SER A 213 -6.81 -8.67 -15.44
N VAL A 214 -5.52 -8.87 -15.64
CA VAL A 214 -4.56 -8.97 -14.53
C VAL A 214 -3.57 -7.81 -14.65
N GLU A 215 -3.47 -7.03 -13.58
CA GLU A 215 -2.42 -6.03 -13.43
C GLU A 215 -1.31 -6.59 -12.54
N ILE A 216 -0.09 -6.20 -12.81
CA ILE A 216 1.08 -6.62 -12.04
C ILE A 216 1.85 -5.42 -11.52
N THR A 217 2.33 -5.53 -10.26
CA THR A 217 3.25 -4.58 -9.65
C THR A 217 4.64 -5.20 -9.67
N LEU A 218 5.59 -4.52 -10.30
CA LEU A 218 6.96 -5.01 -10.40
C LEU A 218 7.69 -4.93 -9.05
N PRO A 219 8.61 -5.86 -8.78
CA PRO A 219 9.45 -5.83 -7.60
C PRO A 219 10.24 -4.51 -7.49
N LYS A 220 10.33 -3.98 -6.27
CA LYS A 220 11.10 -2.77 -5.94
C LYS A 220 12.08 -3.08 -4.81
N ALA A 221 13.33 -2.63 -4.94
CA ALA A 221 14.34 -2.67 -3.88
C ALA A 221 14.55 -1.25 -3.34
N ILE A 222 14.47 -1.10 -2.02
CA ILE A 222 14.67 0.17 -1.31
C ILE A 222 15.76 -0.06 -0.26
N ALA A 223 16.85 0.70 -0.37
CA ALA A 223 17.92 0.71 0.61
C ALA A 223 17.89 2.01 1.41
N SER A 224 18.28 1.94 2.67
CA SER A 224 18.30 3.07 3.58
C SER A 224 19.46 2.96 4.55
N ILE A 225 20.02 4.10 4.93
CA ILE A 225 21.01 4.21 6.01
C ILE A 225 20.46 5.20 7.02
N ALA A 226 20.42 4.79 8.29
CA ALA A 226 20.06 5.66 9.39
C ALA A 226 21.24 5.73 10.39
N TYR A 227 21.43 6.89 11.00
CA TYR A 227 22.48 7.11 11.98
C TYR A 227 21.97 7.88 13.18
N ASP A 228 22.21 7.32 14.38
CA ASP A 228 21.83 7.91 15.66
C ASP A 228 23.00 8.74 16.22
N TRP A 229 22.92 10.07 16.08
CA TRP A 229 23.90 11.01 16.63
C TRP A 229 23.58 11.27 18.10
N LYS A 230 24.56 11.06 18.97
CA LYS A 230 24.45 11.49 20.35
C LYS A 230 25.15 12.84 20.51
N ILE A 231 24.37 13.88 20.79
CA ILE A 231 24.86 15.25 20.94
C ILE A 231 24.81 15.61 22.44
N GLY A 232 25.96 15.51 23.10
CA GLY A 232 26.04 15.67 24.55
C GLY A 232 25.36 14.50 25.29
N GLU A 233 24.87 14.77 26.52
CA GLU A 233 24.25 13.73 27.37
C GLU A 233 22.74 13.59 27.14
N SER A 234 22.07 14.61 26.62
CA SER A 234 20.62 14.73 26.61
C SER A 234 19.97 14.75 25.22
N PHE A 235 20.77 14.86 24.16
CA PHE A 235 20.23 15.01 22.78
C PHE A 235 20.62 13.85 21.90
N ASN A 236 19.62 13.24 21.28
CA ASN A 236 19.82 12.26 20.20
C ASN A 236 19.18 12.81 18.92
N LEU A 237 19.94 12.84 17.83
CA LEU A 237 19.46 13.22 16.50
C LEU A 237 19.53 11.98 15.60
N LEU A 238 18.41 11.57 15.04
CA LEU A 238 18.35 10.53 14.03
C LEU A 238 18.37 11.18 12.64
N THR A 239 19.33 10.78 11.82
CA THR A 239 19.33 11.10 10.38
C THR A 239 19.13 9.83 9.59
N ALA A 240 18.36 9.90 8.49
CA ALA A 240 18.09 8.79 7.60
C ALA A 240 18.01 9.23 6.14
N LEU A 241 18.46 8.35 5.27
CA LEU A 241 18.42 8.50 3.81
C LEU A 241 17.91 7.22 3.19
#